data_7252dab229d62f1585f89d0ebcaeee70
#
_entry.id   7252dab229d62f1585f89d0ebcaeee70
#
_cell.length_a   1.000
_cell.length_b   1.000
_cell.length_c   1.000
_cell.angle_alpha   90.00
_cell.angle_beta   90.00
_cell.angle_gamma   90.00
#
_symmetry.space_group_name_H-M   'P 1'
#
loop_
_entity.id
_entity.type
_entity.pdbx_description
1 polymer ?
#
loop_
_entity_poly.entity_id
_entity_poly.type
_entity_poly.pdbx_seq_one_letter_code
_entity_poly.pdbx_strand_id
1 'polypeptide(L)'
;ETTPNGFVFASKAHRYITHFKKLRNCDESICSLFNRLEALESKLGPVLFQLPPRWQVNISRLADFLVALPEGHRFAFEFRDKSWLIPQVYDLLANHGIGLCAYDLGGFRSPIVATADFIYIRLHGPKGPYSGSYDGRTLNGWVKRIVSWLRSGRDVYCYFDNDQLGYAAANATTMQQMVERNTPDGVETPAG
;
A
#
# COMPACT_ATOMS: atom_id res chain seq x y z
N GLU A 1 15.62 17.73 -3.39
CA GLU A 1 15.87 19.02 -2.68
C GLU A 1 14.62 19.88 -2.50
N THR A 2 13.49 19.48 -3.07
CA THR A 2 12.23 20.27 -3.03
C THR A 2 11.20 19.76 -2.02
N THR A 3 11.47 18.66 -1.33
CA THR A 3 10.57 18.10 -0.31
C THR A 3 11.17 18.21 1.09
N PRO A 4 10.34 18.37 2.15
CA PRO A 4 10.80 18.40 3.54
C PRO A 4 11.63 17.16 3.93
N ASN A 5 12.46 17.28 4.97
CA ASN A 5 13.34 16.18 5.41
C ASN A 5 12.58 14.91 5.82
N GLY A 6 11.37 15.03 6.36
CA GLY A 6 10.54 13.88 6.76
C GLY A 6 9.64 13.33 5.63
N PHE A 7 9.74 13.85 4.41
CA PHE A 7 8.88 13.41 3.32
C PHE A 7 9.28 12.03 2.80
N VAL A 8 8.29 11.14 2.65
CA VAL A 8 8.47 9.76 2.21
C VAL A 8 7.75 9.53 0.89
N PHE A 9 8.46 8.99 -0.10
CA PHE A 9 7.91 8.61 -1.40
C PHE A 9 7.53 7.14 -1.41
N ALA A 10 6.25 6.79 -1.56
CA ALA A 10 5.89 5.46 -1.99
C ALA A 10 6.00 5.35 -3.52
N SER A 11 6.52 4.24 -3.99
CA SER A 11 6.65 3.96 -5.42
C SER A 11 5.77 2.79 -5.83
N LYS A 12 5.33 2.78 -7.08
CA LYS A 12 4.64 1.62 -7.64
C LYS A 12 5.47 0.96 -8.73
N ALA A 13 5.70 -0.34 -8.59
CA ALA A 13 6.45 -1.13 -9.56
C ALA A 13 5.82 -1.07 -10.95
N HIS A 14 6.66 -1.05 -11.97
CA HIS A 14 6.22 -0.94 -13.35
C HIS A 14 5.35 -2.13 -13.77
N ARG A 15 4.32 -1.88 -14.58
CA ARG A 15 3.39 -2.91 -15.08
C ARG A 15 4.08 -4.06 -15.81
N TYR A 16 5.25 -3.84 -16.36
CA TYR A 16 6.04 -4.89 -16.99
C TYR A 16 6.33 -6.05 -16.03
N ILE A 17 6.70 -5.77 -14.78
CA ILE A 17 6.94 -6.78 -13.74
C ILE A 17 5.63 -7.49 -13.37
N THR A 18 4.60 -6.71 -13.05
CA THR A 18 3.38 -7.23 -12.40
C THR A 18 2.34 -7.76 -13.39
N HIS A 19 2.17 -7.11 -14.55
CA HIS A 19 1.11 -7.43 -15.51
C HIS A 19 1.61 -8.27 -16.70
N PHE A 20 2.77 -7.89 -17.28
CA PHE A 20 3.28 -8.59 -18.47
C PHE A 20 4.07 -9.84 -18.07
N LYS A 21 5.11 -9.69 -17.25
CA LYS A 21 5.90 -10.85 -16.77
C LYS A 21 5.15 -11.68 -15.72
N LYS A 22 4.17 -11.10 -15.03
CA LYS A 22 3.44 -11.75 -13.94
C LYS A 22 4.42 -12.39 -12.95
N LEU A 23 5.39 -11.60 -12.48
CA LEU A 23 6.44 -11.96 -11.54
C LEU A 23 7.43 -13.05 -12.02
N ARG A 24 7.49 -13.39 -13.31
CA ARG A 24 8.40 -14.41 -13.84
C ARG A 24 9.70 -13.76 -14.33
N ASN A 25 10.86 -14.31 -13.94
CA ASN A 25 12.19 -13.88 -14.41
C ASN A 25 12.35 -12.35 -14.32
N CYS A 26 12.19 -11.81 -13.12
CA CYS A 26 12.13 -10.37 -12.91
C CYS A 26 13.44 -9.76 -12.38
N ASP A 27 14.51 -10.52 -12.21
CA ASP A 27 15.77 -10.08 -11.60
C ASP A 27 16.32 -8.79 -12.23
N GLU A 28 16.49 -8.77 -13.55
CA GLU A 28 16.94 -7.56 -14.27
C GLU A 28 15.94 -6.39 -14.14
N SER A 29 14.63 -6.70 -14.10
CA SER A 29 13.59 -5.69 -13.98
C SER A 29 13.53 -5.10 -12.59
N ILE A 30 13.78 -5.92 -11.56
CA ILE A 30 13.92 -5.50 -10.16
C ILE A 30 15.16 -4.64 -10.03
N CYS A 31 16.31 -5.10 -10.53
CA CYS A 31 17.55 -4.33 -10.52
C CYS A 31 17.35 -2.95 -11.19
N SER A 32 16.78 -2.91 -12.38
CA SER A 32 16.49 -1.65 -13.09
C SER A 32 15.51 -0.74 -12.35
N LEU A 33 14.56 -1.30 -11.61
CA LEU A 33 13.64 -0.53 -10.76
C LEU A 33 14.41 0.12 -9.61
N PHE A 34 15.23 -0.65 -8.89
CA PHE A 34 15.93 -0.15 -7.71
C PHE A 34 17.03 0.84 -8.06
N ASN A 35 17.78 0.66 -9.15
CA ASN A 35 18.74 1.64 -9.64
C ASN A 35 18.13 3.04 -9.86
N ARG A 36 16.82 3.12 -10.14
CA ARG A 36 16.11 4.40 -10.25
C ARG A 36 15.61 4.92 -8.92
N LEU A 37 15.24 4.01 -8.00
CA LEU A 37 14.71 4.35 -6.69
C LEU A 37 15.80 4.76 -5.71
N GLU A 38 17.05 4.32 -5.91
CA GLU A 38 18.22 4.71 -5.11
C GLU A 38 18.39 6.24 -5.01
N ALA A 39 17.97 6.99 -6.03
CA ALA A 39 18.01 8.45 -6.01
C ALA A 39 17.11 9.09 -4.94
N LEU A 40 16.19 8.32 -4.34
CA LEU A 40 15.34 8.77 -3.24
C LEU A 40 16.01 8.59 -1.87
N GLU A 41 17.07 7.79 -1.79
CA GLU A 41 17.84 7.54 -0.56
C GLU A 41 16.92 7.24 0.65
N SER A 42 17.09 7.94 1.75
CA SER A 42 16.31 7.79 2.98
C SER A 42 14.83 8.19 2.82
N LYS A 43 14.46 8.83 1.72
CA LYS A 43 13.06 9.18 1.41
C LYS A 43 12.31 8.07 0.68
N LEU A 44 12.95 6.95 0.34
CA LEU A 44 12.26 5.82 -0.25
C LEU A 44 11.41 5.08 0.81
N GLY A 45 10.11 5.16 0.67
CA GLY A 45 9.14 4.40 1.42
C GLY A 45 8.75 3.09 0.71
N PRO A 46 7.56 2.53 1.00
CA PRO A 46 7.16 1.25 0.46
C PRO A 46 7.04 1.24 -1.08
N VAL A 47 7.49 0.13 -1.68
CA VAL A 47 7.31 -0.16 -3.10
C VAL A 47 6.10 -1.10 -3.27
N LEU A 48 5.08 -0.63 -3.98
CA LEU A 48 3.85 -1.37 -4.22
C LEU A 48 3.94 -2.23 -5.48
N PHE A 49 3.67 -3.51 -5.35
CA PHE A 49 3.44 -4.44 -6.46
C PHE A 49 1.93 -4.73 -6.59
N GLN A 50 1.26 -4.07 -7.52
CA GLN A 50 -0.15 -4.34 -7.81
C GLN A 50 -0.28 -5.40 -8.89
N LEU A 51 -0.87 -6.55 -8.57
CA LEU A 51 -1.12 -7.62 -9.53
C LEU A 51 -2.41 -7.38 -10.34
N PRO A 52 -2.47 -7.86 -11.59
CA PRO A 52 -3.62 -7.61 -12.46
C PRO A 52 -4.87 -8.39 -12.00
N PRO A 53 -6.08 -7.89 -12.32
CA PRO A 53 -7.30 -8.69 -12.19
C PRO A 53 -7.25 -9.91 -13.12
N ARG A 54 -8.02 -10.95 -12.82
CA ARG A 54 -8.12 -12.18 -13.62
C ARG A 54 -6.80 -12.95 -13.76
N TRP A 55 -5.86 -12.75 -12.84
CA TRP A 55 -4.70 -13.61 -12.70
C TRP A 55 -4.84 -14.38 -11.38
N GLN A 56 -5.20 -15.65 -11.51
CA GLN A 56 -5.42 -16.55 -10.38
C GLN A 56 -4.13 -16.80 -9.59
N VAL A 57 -4.29 -17.14 -8.33
CA VAL A 57 -3.21 -17.39 -7.38
C VAL A 57 -2.19 -18.40 -7.91
N ASN A 58 -0.92 -18.06 -7.73
CA ASN A 58 0.23 -18.94 -7.96
C ASN A 58 1.25 -18.71 -6.85
N ILE A 59 1.13 -19.49 -5.78
CA ILE A 59 1.93 -19.33 -4.54
C ILE A 59 3.41 -19.55 -4.82
N SER A 60 3.78 -20.58 -5.60
CA SER A 60 5.19 -20.85 -5.92
C SER A 60 5.82 -19.65 -6.62
N ARG A 61 5.15 -19.10 -7.63
CA ARG A 61 5.66 -17.91 -8.35
C ARG A 61 5.77 -16.67 -7.46
N LEU A 62 4.83 -16.49 -6.53
CA LEU A 62 4.93 -15.42 -5.56
C LEU A 62 6.15 -15.65 -4.66
N ALA A 63 6.32 -16.85 -4.11
CA ALA A 63 7.45 -17.19 -3.24
C ALA A 63 8.80 -16.95 -3.93
N ASP A 64 8.97 -17.45 -5.17
CA ASP A 64 10.18 -17.24 -5.97
C ASP A 64 10.47 -15.74 -6.16
N PHE A 65 9.42 -14.94 -6.42
CA PHE A 65 9.55 -13.51 -6.61
C PHE A 65 9.92 -12.77 -5.31
N LEU A 66 9.33 -13.16 -4.15
CA LEU A 66 9.64 -12.52 -2.88
C LEU A 66 11.11 -12.72 -2.47
N VAL A 67 11.66 -13.90 -2.74
CA VAL A 67 13.08 -14.21 -2.48
C VAL A 67 14.03 -13.36 -3.35
N ALA A 68 13.60 -12.96 -4.55
CA ALA A 68 14.39 -12.13 -5.45
C ALA A 68 14.35 -10.63 -5.11
N LEU A 69 13.52 -10.20 -4.15
CA LEU A 69 13.45 -8.79 -3.75
C LEU A 69 14.68 -8.42 -2.91
N PRO A 70 15.26 -7.22 -3.11
CA PRO A 70 16.40 -6.77 -2.32
C PRO A 70 16.01 -6.55 -0.85
N GLU A 71 16.93 -6.83 0.06
CA GLU A 71 16.75 -6.56 1.48
C GLU A 71 16.80 -5.06 1.80
N GLY A 72 16.32 -4.70 3.00
CA GLY A 72 16.39 -3.33 3.51
C GLY A 72 15.31 -2.39 2.98
N HIS A 73 14.34 -2.89 2.22
CA HIS A 73 13.24 -2.10 1.67
C HIS A 73 11.88 -2.61 2.14
N ARG A 74 10.90 -1.71 2.19
CA ARG A 74 9.50 -2.05 2.48
C ARG A 74 8.76 -2.36 1.19
N PHE A 75 8.04 -3.48 1.15
CA PHE A 75 7.25 -3.92 0.01
C PHE A 75 5.80 -4.12 0.38
N ALA A 76 4.88 -3.76 -0.51
CA ALA A 76 3.46 -4.03 -0.37
C ALA A 76 2.91 -4.71 -1.62
N PHE A 77 1.97 -5.66 -1.44
CA PHE A 77 1.28 -6.32 -2.53
C PHE A 77 -0.22 -6.02 -2.53
N GLU A 78 -0.74 -5.59 -3.68
CA GLU A 78 -2.16 -5.41 -3.93
C GLU A 78 -2.65 -6.47 -4.91
N PHE A 79 -3.58 -7.32 -4.48
CA PHE A 79 -4.15 -8.39 -5.27
C PHE A 79 -5.53 -8.02 -5.78
N ARG A 80 -5.70 -7.96 -7.11
CA ARG A 80 -6.96 -7.59 -7.76
C ARG A 80 -7.84 -8.81 -8.12
N ASP A 81 -7.32 -10.01 -8.05
CA ASP A 81 -8.08 -11.25 -8.19
C ASP A 81 -8.30 -11.86 -6.79
N LYS A 82 -9.54 -12.25 -6.51
CA LYS A 82 -9.93 -12.73 -5.16
C LYS A 82 -9.27 -14.05 -4.77
N SER A 83 -8.79 -14.85 -5.73
CA SER A 83 -8.12 -16.12 -5.46
C SER A 83 -6.82 -15.96 -4.65
N TRP A 84 -6.21 -14.74 -4.67
CA TRP A 84 -5.03 -14.41 -3.89
C TRP A 84 -5.34 -14.06 -2.42
N LEU A 85 -6.61 -13.80 -2.08
CA LEU A 85 -7.01 -13.34 -0.76
C LEU A 85 -7.28 -14.54 0.16
N ILE A 86 -6.25 -15.33 0.41
CA ILE A 86 -6.28 -16.58 1.17
C ILE A 86 -5.17 -16.62 2.24
N PRO A 87 -5.37 -17.35 3.36
CA PRO A 87 -4.40 -17.41 4.45
C PRO A 87 -2.98 -17.75 4.02
N GLN A 88 -2.79 -18.71 3.11
CA GLN A 88 -1.47 -19.14 2.63
C GLN A 88 -0.68 -17.99 2.00
N VAL A 89 -1.34 -17.06 1.31
CA VAL A 89 -0.70 -15.86 0.76
C VAL A 89 -0.35 -14.88 1.86
N TYR A 90 -1.22 -14.70 2.86
CA TYR A 90 -0.94 -13.81 3.98
C TYR A 90 0.24 -14.29 4.82
N ASP A 91 0.29 -15.60 5.10
CA ASP A 91 1.39 -16.24 5.82
C ASP A 91 2.71 -16.08 5.05
N LEU A 92 2.67 -16.26 3.72
CA LEU A 92 3.85 -16.08 2.87
C LEU A 92 4.36 -14.64 2.91
N LEU A 93 3.47 -13.65 2.80
CA LEU A 93 3.85 -12.23 2.93
C LEU A 93 4.41 -11.92 4.33
N ALA A 94 3.77 -12.42 5.38
CA ALA A 94 4.18 -12.21 6.75
C ALA A 94 5.57 -12.79 7.04
N ASN A 95 5.88 -13.98 6.53
CA ASN A 95 7.18 -14.61 6.68
C ASN A 95 8.32 -13.81 6.01
N HIS A 96 7.99 -12.95 5.04
CA HIS A 96 8.93 -12.06 4.37
C HIS A 96 8.84 -10.60 4.86
N GLY A 97 8.00 -10.29 5.87
CA GLY A 97 7.80 -8.91 6.34
C GLY A 97 7.19 -7.96 5.30
N ILE A 98 6.42 -8.50 4.36
CA ILE A 98 5.83 -7.75 3.24
C ILE A 98 4.38 -7.39 3.52
N GLY A 99 4.00 -6.13 3.30
CA GLY A 99 2.66 -5.63 3.57
C GLY A 99 1.61 -6.13 2.58
N LEU A 100 0.48 -6.65 3.08
CA LEU A 100 -0.73 -6.80 2.28
C LEU A 100 -1.39 -5.43 2.14
N CYS A 101 -1.53 -4.95 0.91
CA CYS A 101 -2.27 -3.72 0.65
C CYS A 101 -3.77 -3.95 0.84
N ALA A 102 -4.34 -3.32 1.86
CA ALA A 102 -5.78 -3.22 2.01
C ALA A 102 -6.34 -2.17 1.04
N TYR A 103 -7.40 -2.49 0.31
CA TYR A 103 -7.99 -1.52 -0.61
C TYR A 103 -9.52 -1.54 -0.59
N ASP A 104 -10.10 -0.40 -0.97
CA ASP A 104 -11.53 -0.20 -1.21
C ASP A 104 -11.71 0.26 -2.66
N LEU A 105 -12.49 -0.48 -3.42
CA LEU A 105 -12.73 -0.21 -4.85
C LEU A 105 -14.17 -0.50 -5.22
N GLY A 106 -14.96 0.54 -5.46
CA GLY A 106 -16.30 0.41 -6.00
C GLY A 106 -17.22 -0.50 -5.16
N GLY A 107 -17.16 -0.37 -3.84
CA GLY A 107 -17.97 -1.17 -2.90
C GLY A 107 -17.35 -2.50 -2.50
N PHE A 108 -16.27 -2.95 -3.13
CA PHE A 108 -15.49 -4.09 -2.65
C PHE A 108 -14.38 -3.62 -1.73
N ARG A 109 -14.34 -4.16 -0.52
CA ARG A 109 -13.24 -3.96 0.43
C ARG A 109 -12.46 -5.25 0.58
N SER A 110 -11.15 -5.19 0.34
CA SER A 110 -10.28 -6.35 0.56
C SER A 110 -10.17 -6.70 2.05
N PRO A 111 -9.78 -7.93 2.41
CA PRO A 111 -9.38 -8.26 3.77
C PRO A 111 -8.29 -7.31 4.27
N ILE A 112 -8.34 -7.01 5.56
CA ILE A 112 -7.38 -6.15 6.25
C ILE A 112 -6.58 -7.05 7.18
N VAL A 113 -5.37 -7.43 6.74
CA VAL A 113 -4.47 -8.31 7.50
C VAL A 113 -3.12 -7.63 7.60
N ALA A 114 -2.61 -7.45 8.82
CA ALA A 114 -1.27 -6.91 9.05
C ALA A 114 -0.24 -8.00 8.84
N THR A 115 0.48 -7.98 7.73
CA THR A 115 1.52 -8.95 7.36
C THR A 115 2.93 -8.37 7.46
N ALA A 116 3.07 -7.11 7.90
CA ALA A 116 4.34 -6.41 8.08
C ALA A 116 4.29 -5.50 9.32
N ASP A 117 5.40 -4.84 9.60
CA ASP A 117 5.52 -3.79 10.63
C ASP A 117 4.85 -2.47 10.24
N PHE A 118 4.34 -2.38 9.02
CA PHE A 118 3.58 -1.26 8.52
C PHE A 118 2.27 -1.71 7.86
N ILE A 119 1.35 -0.77 7.64
CA ILE A 119 0.08 -0.97 6.93
C ILE A 119 0.06 -0.14 5.66
N TYR A 120 -0.39 -0.73 4.55
CA TYR A 120 -0.56 -0.05 3.28
C TYR A 120 -2.02 -0.07 2.84
N ILE A 121 -2.61 1.09 2.58
CA ILE A 121 -4.03 1.26 2.26
C ILE A 121 -4.18 2.04 0.95
N ARG A 122 -5.11 1.60 0.10
CA ARG A 122 -5.52 2.34 -1.10
C ARG A 122 -7.03 2.46 -1.21
N LEU A 123 -7.51 3.69 -1.27
CA LEU A 123 -8.92 4.03 -1.31
C LEU A 123 -9.28 4.55 -2.71
N HIS A 124 -9.77 3.63 -3.57
CA HIS A 124 -9.99 3.88 -5.00
C HIS A 124 -11.35 4.50 -5.35
N GLY A 125 -12.19 4.75 -4.36
CA GLY A 125 -13.48 5.39 -4.55
C GLY A 125 -14.67 4.51 -4.16
N PRO A 126 -15.66 5.11 -3.46
CA PRO A 126 -16.80 4.37 -2.91
C PRO A 126 -17.88 4.07 -3.96
N LYS A 127 -18.00 4.88 -5.01
CA LYS A 127 -19.07 4.77 -6.03
C LYS A 127 -18.67 3.98 -7.28
N GLY A 128 -17.38 3.68 -7.43
CA GLY A 128 -16.83 2.99 -8.58
C GLY A 128 -15.32 3.23 -8.66
N PRO A 129 -14.64 2.63 -9.65
CA PRO A 129 -13.21 2.84 -9.81
C PRO A 129 -12.89 4.34 -9.97
N TYR A 130 -12.06 4.84 -9.07
CA TYR A 130 -11.53 6.21 -9.06
C TYR A 130 -12.59 7.31 -8.92
N SER A 131 -13.79 6.97 -8.40
CA SER A 131 -14.92 7.90 -8.39
C SER A 131 -15.64 7.97 -7.04
N GLY A 132 -16.24 9.16 -6.79
CA GLY A 132 -16.99 9.50 -5.59
C GLY A 132 -16.10 9.93 -4.41
N SER A 133 -16.71 10.72 -3.53
CA SER A 133 -16.09 11.14 -2.26
C SER A 133 -16.45 10.16 -1.16
N TYR A 134 -15.51 9.82 -0.30
CA TYR A 134 -15.78 9.08 0.93
C TYR A 134 -16.51 9.96 1.94
N ASP A 135 -17.59 9.44 2.51
CA ASP A 135 -18.32 10.12 3.57
C ASP A 135 -17.60 10.07 4.92
N GLY A 136 -18.01 10.98 5.83
CA GLY A 136 -17.39 11.10 7.15
C GLY A 136 -17.51 9.81 7.99
N ARG A 137 -18.56 8.99 7.79
CA ARG A 137 -18.72 7.72 8.50
C ARG A 137 -17.67 6.70 8.04
N THR A 138 -17.48 6.60 6.74
CA THR A 138 -16.48 5.69 6.14
C THR A 138 -15.07 6.12 6.54
N LEU A 139 -14.74 7.42 6.44
CA LEU A 139 -13.44 7.95 6.87
C LEU A 139 -13.21 7.67 8.37
N ASN A 140 -14.20 7.92 9.23
CA ASN A 140 -14.07 7.63 10.66
C ASN A 140 -13.83 6.14 10.96
N GLY A 141 -14.41 5.25 10.16
CA GLY A 141 -14.14 3.81 10.27
C GLY A 141 -12.68 3.46 9.96
N TRP A 142 -12.07 4.12 8.99
CA TRP A 142 -10.65 3.98 8.69
C TRP A 142 -9.77 4.64 9.75
N VAL A 143 -10.10 5.86 10.19
CA VAL A 143 -9.36 6.58 11.23
C VAL A 143 -9.22 5.75 12.51
N LYS A 144 -10.29 5.12 12.97
CA LYS A 144 -10.24 4.25 14.17
C LYS A 144 -9.21 3.12 14.02
N ARG A 145 -9.12 2.51 12.83
CA ARG A 145 -8.14 1.46 12.54
C ARG A 145 -6.73 2.01 12.47
N ILE A 146 -6.55 3.13 11.75
CA ILE A 146 -5.25 3.81 11.61
C ILE A 146 -4.69 4.17 12.99
N VAL A 147 -5.47 4.82 13.83
CA VAL A 147 -5.06 5.18 15.20
C VAL A 147 -4.71 3.94 16.03
N SER A 148 -5.44 2.83 15.87
CA SER A 148 -5.11 1.57 16.55
C SER A 148 -3.76 1.00 16.10
N TRP A 149 -3.44 1.07 14.82
CA TRP A 149 -2.14 0.61 14.29
C TRP A 149 -0.99 1.51 14.70
N LEU A 150 -1.16 2.83 14.63
CA LEU A 150 -0.17 3.80 15.12
C LEU A 150 0.15 3.57 16.60
N ARG A 151 -0.89 3.36 17.44
CA ARG A 151 -0.71 3.03 18.86
C ARG A 151 0.01 1.69 19.10
N SER A 152 -0.04 0.77 18.14
CA SER A 152 0.72 -0.49 18.19
C SER A 152 2.13 -0.39 17.59
N GLY A 153 2.60 0.83 17.28
CA GLY A 153 3.93 1.11 16.74
C GLY A 153 4.09 0.79 15.25
N ARG A 154 2.98 0.68 14.48
CA ARG A 154 3.06 0.45 13.04
C ARG A 154 2.94 1.75 12.27
N ASP A 155 3.78 1.93 11.28
CA ASP A 155 3.59 2.98 10.28
C ASP A 155 2.36 2.68 9.41
N VAL A 156 1.65 3.73 8.98
CA VAL A 156 0.48 3.59 8.11
C VAL A 156 0.62 4.48 6.88
N TYR A 157 0.61 3.87 5.72
CA TYR A 157 0.59 4.53 4.42
C TYR A 157 -0.80 4.41 3.82
N CYS A 158 -1.49 5.54 3.64
CA CYS A 158 -2.86 5.57 3.13
C CYS A 158 -2.96 6.52 1.93
N TYR A 159 -3.32 5.97 0.78
CA TYR A 159 -3.43 6.70 -0.49
C TYR A 159 -4.86 6.72 -0.99
N PHE A 160 -5.30 7.89 -1.42
CA PHE A 160 -6.58 8.08 -2.08
C PHE A 160 -6.36 8.17 -3.59
N ASP A 161 -7.09 7.35 -4.33
CA ASP A 161 -7.05 7.28 -5.79
C ASP A 161 -8.41 7.67 -6.42
N ASN A 162 -9.31 8.28 -5.68
CA ASN A 162 -10.62 8.76 -6.14
C ASN A 162 -10.51 10.18 -6.71
N ASP A 163 -9.73 10.34 -7.76
CA ASP A 163 -9.30 11.65 -8.29
C ASP A 163 -10.41 12.47 -8.94
N GLN A 164 -11.57 11.88 -9.17
CA GLN A 164 -12.72 12.60 -9.71
C GLN A 164 -13.00 13.87 -8.91
N LEU A 165 -13.04 15.03 -9.59
CA LEU A 165 -13.35 16.34 -8.99
C LEU A 165 -12.44 16.73 -7.80
N GLY A 166 -11.24 16.19 -7.71
CA GLY A 166 -10.29 16.49 -6.60
C GLY A 166 -10.66 15.85 -5.27
N TYR A 167 -11.55 14.86 -5.24
CA TYR A 167 -11.97 14.20 -4.00
C TYR A 167 -10.84 13.52 -3.26
N ALA A 168 -9.84 12.98 -3.97
CA ALA A 168 -8.69 12.32 -3.35
C ALA A 168 -7.97 13.24 -2.36
N ALA A 169 -7.58 14.44 -2.79
CA ALA A 169 -6.90 15.41 -1.95
C ALA A 169 -7.78 15.85 -0.76
N ALA A 170 -9.08 16.16 -1.02
CA ALA A 170 -10.00 16.56 0.03
C ALA A 170 -10.22 15.46 1.09
N ASN A 171 -10.37 14.20 0.66
CA ASN A 171 -10.53 13.07 1.59
C ASN A 171 -9.24 12.79 2.36
N ALA A 172 -8.07 12.90 1.72
CA ALA A 172 -6.76 12.72 2.38
C ALA A 172 -6.57 13.77 3.49
N THR A 173 -6.76 15.05 3.18
CA THR A 173 -6.67 16.14 4.17
C THR A 173 -7.65 15.93 5.33
N THR A 174 -8.89 15.57 5.03
CA THR A 174 -9.90 15.30 6.05
C THR A 174 -9.48 14.13 6.94
N MET A 175 -9.00 13.04 6.36
CA MET A 175 -8.55 11.87 7.12
C MET A 175 -7.34 12.20 7.99
N GLN A 176 -6.36 12.93 7.47
CA GLN A 176 -5.18 13.36 8.21
C GLN A 176 -5.59 14.16 9.45
N GLN A 177 -6.43 15.19 9.30
CA GLN A 177 -6.93 15.99 10.42
C GLN A 177 -7.69 15.14 11.45
N MET A 178 -8.46 14.15 11.00
CA MET A 178 -9.18 13.25 11.91
C MET A 178 -8.20 12.33 12.66
N VAL A 179 -7.14 11.83 12.03
CA VAL A 179 -6.11 11.02 12.68
C VAL A 179 -5.38 11.85 13.74
N GLU A 180 -4.90 13.03 13.39
CA GLU A 180 -4.21 13.97 14.30
C GLU A 180 -5.04 14.25 15.56
N ARG A 181 -6.33 14.53 15.43
CA ARG A 181 -7.24 14.78 16.57
C ARG A 181 -7.47 13.56 17.46
N ASN A 182 -7.28 12.34 16.95
CA ASN A 182 -7.55 11.09 17.66
C ASN A 182 -6.26 10.37 18.10
N THR A 183 -5.10 10.90 17.73
CA THR A 183 -3.79 10.37 18.14
C THR A 183 -3.33 11.18 19.34
N PRO A 184 -3.03 10.56 20.50
CA PRO A 184 -2.50 11.28 21.66
C PRO A 184 -1.15 11.92 21.37
N ASP A 185 -0.86 13.04 22.04
CA ASP A 185 0.45 13.70 21.98
C ASP A 185 1.57 12.68 22.28
N GLY A 186 2.54 12.54 21.39
CA GLY A 186 3.70 11.65 21.53
C GLY A 186 3.77 10.49 20.52
N VAL A 187 2.77 10.29 19.65
CA VAL A 187 2.90 9.42 18.48
C VAL A 187 3.27 10.29 17.28
N GLU A 188 4.55 10.23 16.86
CA GLU A 188 4.99 10.94 15.66
C GLU A 188 4.22 10.40 14.44
N THR A 189 3.37 11.24 13.87
CA THR A 189 2.84 11.00 12.52
C THR A 189 3.91 11.46 11.54
N PRO A 190 4.42 10.61 10.65
CA PRO A 190 5.33 11.07 9.60
C PRO A 190 4.69 12.22 8.83
N ALA A 191 5.43 13.33 8.67
CA ALA A 191 4.99 14.46 7.89
C ALA A 191 4.67 13.99 6.46
N GLY A 192 3.43 14.18 6.01
CA GLY A 192 2.95 13.83 4.69
C GLY A 192 3.53 14.72 3.59
#